data_733bbbaefc8f43cdbc6d5fc515f5aed3
#
_entry.id   733bbbaefc8f43cdbc6d5fc515f5aed3
#
_cell.length_a   1.000
_cell.length_b   1.000
_cell.length_c   1.000
_cell.angle_alpha   90.00
_cell.angle_beta   90.00
_cell.angle_gamma   90.00
#
_symmetry.space_group_name_H-M   'P 1'
#
loop_
_entity.id
_entity.type
_entity.pdbx_description
1 polymer ?
#
loop_
_entity_poly.entity_id
_entity_poly.type
_entity_poly.pdbx_seq_one_letter_code
_entity_poly.pdbx_strand_id
1 'polypeptide(L)'
;MKLPLIIFGVGVTSGAYLLSRIVAKRHPSPFTTPVFFSTPLVILALLATGIRLEDYKPAKDVMVFLLGPATVALAVPLHKNWRTLVENALPALFGLAAGSLSTLIAAACLAKLLALSPAVVASIAIKSVTAPIAIELAPIVHGDPTLAAGFVIATGMIGVMLGPWLMNLVGIRAPLARGLALGTISHGQGTAQAIHEGELQGAVAGIAMGLAAVLTSLAGPFALSLVL
;
A
#
# COMPACT_ATOMS: atom_id res chain seq x y z
N MET A 1 -4.35 -18.27 -27.73
CA MET A 1 -3.48 -17.09 -27.74
C MET A 1 -3.25 -16.43 -26.36
N LYS A 2 -4.09 -16.68 -25.32
CA LYS A 2 -3.94 -16.03 -24.01
C LYS A 2 -2.89 -16.67 -23.09
N LEU A 3 -2.71 -18.01 -23.12
CA LEU A 3 -1.82 -18.70 -22.20
C LEU A 3 -0.33 -18.30 -22.30
N PRO A 4 0.28 -18.17 -23.49
CA PRO A 4 1.66 -17.68 -23.59
C PRO A 4 1.86 -16.28 -23.06
N LEU A 5 0.89 -15.38 -23.25
CA LEU A 5 0.92 -14.00 -22.73
C LEU A 5 0.79 -13.98 -21.20
N ILE A 6 -0.02 -14.86 -20.63
CA ILE A 6 -0.15 -15.02 -19.17
C ILE A 6 1.19 -15.50 -18.58
N ILE A 7 1.77 -16.55 -19.14
CA ILE A 7 3.07 -17.09 -18.68
C ILE A 7 4.16 -16.02 -18.79
N PHE A 8 4.21 -15.31 -19.92
CA PHE A 8 5.15 -14.22 -20.13
C PHE A 8 4.96 -13.11 -19.09
N GLY A 9 3.73 -12.61 -18.93
CA GLY A 9 3.44 -11.51 -18.00
C GLY A 9 3.75 -11.85 -16.55
N VAL A 10 3.35 -13.05 -16.09
CA VAL A 10 3.68 -13.54 -14.74
C VAL A 10 5.19 -13.74 -14.60
N GLY A 11 5.84 -14.32 -15.62
CA GLY A 11 7.28 -14.57 -15.63
C GLY A 11 8.09 -13.26 -15.56
N VAL A 12 7.76 -12.28 -16.40
CA VAL A 12 8.41 -10.96 -16.41
C VAL A 12 8.24 -10.26 -15.07
N THR A 13 7.02 -10.26 -14.51
CA THR A 13 6.75 -9.58 -13.24
C THR A 13 7.49 -10.25 -12.08
N SER A 14 7.44 -11.58 -12.01
CA SER A 14 8.15 -12.35 -10.98
C SER A 14 9.67 -12.20 -11.12
N GLY A 15 10.20 -12.26 -12.35
CA GLY A 15 11.62 -12.08 -12.64
C GLY A 15 12.11 -10.67 -12.28
N ALA A 16 11.36 -9.63 -12.67
CA ALA A 16 11.67 -8.25 -12.31
C ALA A 16 11.67 -8.05 -10.78
N TYR A 17 10.70 -8.64 -10.08
CA TYR A 17 10.66 -8.58 -8.63
C TYR A 17 11.82 -9.32 -7.95
N LEU A 18 12.16 -10.52 -8.40
CA LEU A 18 13.31 -11.28 -7.88
C LEU A 18 14.63 -10.53 -8.12
N LEU A 19 14.83 -9.97 -9.32
CA LEU A 19 15.98 -9.14 -9.63
C LEU A 19 16.05 -7.92 -8.70
N SER A 20 14.92 -7.25 -8.50
CA SER A 20 14.81 -6.09 -7.60
C SER A 20 15.20 -6.44 -6.16
N ARG A 21 14.82 -7.62 -5.66
CA ARG A 21 15.25 -8.12 -4.36
C ARG A 21 16.77 -8.31 -4.26
N ILE A 22 17.38 -8.81 -5.32
CA ILE A 22 18.85 -8.99 -5.37
C ILE A 22 19.53 -7.63 -5.34
N VAL A 23 19.06 -6.66 -6.13
CA VAL A 23 19.58 -5.29 -6.17
C VAL A 23 19.42 -4.61 -4.80
N ALA A 24 18.24 -4.68 -4.19
CA ALA A 24 17.96 -4.10 -2.88
C ALA A 24 18.87 -4.65 -1.76
N LYS A 25 19.22 -5.94 -1.82
CA LYS A 25 20.15 -6.56 -0.87
C LYS A 25 21.60 -6.07 -1.06
N ARG A 26 22.01 -5.82 -2.30
CA ARG A 26 23.39 -5.36 -2.60
C ARG A 26 23.58 -3.85 -2.40
N HIS A 27 22.55 -3.09 -2.72
CA HIS A 27 22.54 -1.62 -2.69
C HIS A 27 21.28 -1.13 -1.99
N PRO A 28 21.22 -1.19 -0.65
CA PRO A 28 20.04 -0.76 0.11
C PRO A 28 19.84 0.76 -0.03
N SER A 29 18.76 1.15 -0.70
CA SER A 29 18.40 2.55 -0.94
C SER A 29 16.87 2.65 -1.06
N PRO A 30 16.25 3.81 -0.77
CA PRO A 30 14.84 4.02 -1.07
C PRO A 30 14.45 3.71 -2.52
N PHE A 31 15.33 3.99 -3.47
CA PHE A 31 15.11 3.76 -4.91
C PHE A 31 15.30 2.31 -5.34
N THR A 32 15.92 1.48 -4.52
CA THR A 32 16.12 0.05 -4.80
C THR A 32 15.10 -0.83 -4.09
N THR A 33 14.09 -0.25 -3.43
CA THR A 33 13.00 -1.04 -2.84
C THR A 33 12.34 -1.92 -3.90
N PRO A 34 12.08 -3.21 -3.61
CA PRO A 34 11.66 -4.18 -4.62
C PRO A 34 10.43 -3.73 -5.42
N VAL A 35 9.43 -3.14 -4.77
CA VAL A 35 8.20 -2.67 -5.43
C VAL A 35 8.51 -1.52 -6.40
N PHE A 36 9.30 -0.54 -5.96
CA PHE A 36 9.63 0.62 -6.80
C PHE A 36 10.50 0.21 -7.99
N PHE A 37 11.56 -0.57 -7.75
CA PHE A 37 12.54 -0.92 -8.78
C PHE A 37 11.98 -1.93 -9.80
N SER A 38 11.09 -2.85 -9.39
CA SER A 38 10.47 -3.81 -10.32
C SER A 38 9.47 -3.16 -11.29
N THR A 39 8.77 -2.11 -10.86
CA THR A 39 7.74 -1.46 -11.69
C THR A 39 8.29 -0.94 -13.02
N PRO A 40 9.34 -0.08 -13.07
CA PRO A 40 9.91 0.34 -14.35
C PRO A 40 10.51 -0.80 -15.16
N LEU A 41 11.05 -1.85 -14.52
CA LEU A 41 11.55 -3.03 -15.25
C LEU A 41 10.43 -3.75 -16.00
N VAL A 42 9.27 -3.93 -15.39
CA VAL A 42 8.10 -4.52 -16.06
C VAL A 42 7.62 -3.61 -17.19
N ILE A 43 7.51 -2.30 -16.97
CA ILE A 43 7.13 -1.32 -17.99
C ILE A 43 8.09 -1.39 -19.17
N LEU A 44 9.40 -1.35 -18.94
CA LEU A 44 10.40 -1.44 -19.99
C LEU A 44 10.32 -2.76 -20.76
N ALA A 45 10.09 -3.88 -20.07
CA ALA A 45 9.92 -5.17 -20.73
C ALA A 45 8.68 -5.21 -21.63
N LEU A 46 7.55 -4.65 -21.19
CA LEU A 46 6.33 -4.55 -22.00
C LEU A 46 6.55 -3.64 -23.22
N LEU A 47 7.21 -2.50 -23.05
CA LEU A 47 7.53 -1.59 -24.15
C LEU A 47 8.49 -2.24 -25.15
N ALA A 48 9.53 -2.92 -24.69
CA ALA A 48 10.51 -3.60 -25.54
C ALA A 48 9.91 -4.74 -26.36
N THR A 49 8.88 -5.43 -25.82
CA THR A 49 8.19 -6.53 -26.50
C THR A 49 6.98 -6.07 -27.32
N GLY A 50 6.60 -4.79 -27.24
CA GLY A 50 5.43 -4.25 -27.92
C GLY A 50 4.08 -4.78 -27.37
N ILE A 51 4.10 -5.42 -26.20
CA ILE A 51 2.89 -5.96 -25.57
C ILE A 51 2.09 -4.81 -24.96
N ARG A 52 0.84 -4.71 -25.37
CA ARG A 52 -0.08 -3.70 -24.87
C ARG A 52 -0.54 -4.03 -23.45
N LEU A 53 -0.91 -3.01 -22.69
CA LEU A 53 -1.45 -3.18 -21.34
C LEU A 53 -2.69 -4.08 -21.29
N GLU A 54 -3.51 -4.05 -22.35
CA GLU A 54 -4.68 -4.92 -22.51
C GLU A 54 -4.30 -6.40 -22.61
N ASP A 55 -3.18 -6.70 -23.31
CA ASP A 55 -2.67 -8.06 -23.47
C ASP A 55 -1.99 -8.57 -22.17
N TYR A 56 -1.49 -7.67 -21.34
CA TYR A 56 -0.95 -7.98 -20.01
C TYR A 56 -2.05 -8.21 -18.95
N LYS A 57 -3.26 -7.68 -19.17
CA LYS A 57 -4.38 -7.77 -18.21
C LYS A 57 -4.66 -9.19 -17.71
N PRO A 58 -4.69 -10.26 -18.54
CA PRO A 58 -4.93 -11.62 -18.05
C PRO A 58 -3.85 -12.12 -17.07
N ALA A 59 -2.59 -11.73 -17.26
CA ALA A 59 -1.51 -12.05 -16.31
C ALA A 59 -1.71 -11.31 -14.98
N LYS A 60 -2.11 -10.03 -15.04
CA LYS A 60 -2.49 -9.24 -13.86
C LYS A 60 -3.64 -9.92 -13.11
N ASP A 61 -4.67 -10.40 -13.80
CA ASP A 61 -5.85 -11.00 -13.18
C ASP A 61 -5.49 -12.31 -12.43
N VAL A 62 -4.56 -13.11 -12.96
CA VAL A 62 -4.02 -14.29 -12.27
C VAL A 62 -3.27 -13.86 -10.99
N MET A 63 -2.44 -12.82 -11.05
CA MET A 63 -1.71 -12.34 -9.87
C MET A 63 -2.66 -11.74 -8.82
N VAL A 64 -3.71 -11.02 -9.24
CA VAL A 64 -4.74 -10.50 -8.36
C VAL A 64 -5.53 -11.63 -7.69
N PHE A 65 -5.86 -12.71 -8.42
CA PHE A 65 -6.48 -13.89 -7.83
C PHE A 65 -5.62 -14.51 -6.73
N LEU A 66 -4.30 -14.57 -6.91
CA LEU A 66 -3.37 -15.08 -5.89
C LEU A 66 -3.23 -14.18 -4.65
N LEU A 67 -3.70 -12.93 -4.72
CA LEU A 67 -3.72 -12.03 -3.57
C LEU A 67 -4.61 -12.56 -2.43
N GLY A 68 -5.72 -13.23 -2.75
CA GLY A 68 -6.61 -13.84 -1.76
C GLY A 68 -5.87 -14.85 -0.87
N PRO A 69 -5.32 -15.94 -1.43
CA PRO A 69 -4.50 -16.90 -0.68
C PRO A 69 -3.31 -16.26 0.04
N ALA A 70 -2.63 -15.29 -0.58
CA ALA A 70 -1.51 -14.58 0.04
C ALA A 70 -1.95 -13.79 1.29
N THR A 71 -3.12 -13.15 1.24
CA THR A 71 -3.69 -12.43 2.39
C THR A 71 -4.06 -13.41 3.51
N VAL A 72 -4.65 -14.54 3.17
CA VAL A 72 -4.98 -15.60 4.16
C VAL A 72 -3.70 -16.17 4.79
N ALA A 73 -2.61 -16.28 4.05
CA ALA A 73 -1.33 -16.76 4.58
C ALA A 73 -0.75 -15.83 5.68
N LEU A 74 -1.14 -14.55 5.71
CA LEU A 74 -0.79 -13.64 6.81
C LEU A 74 -1.42 -14.04 8.15
N ALA A 75 -2.42 -14.91 8.17
CA ALA A 75 -2.97 -15.45 9.41
C ALA A 75 -1.95 -16.29 10.19
N VAL A 76 -0.97 -16.89 9.52
CA VAL A 76 0.09 -17.69 10.18
C VAL A 76 0.98 -16.83 11.08
N PRO A 77 1.65 -15.77 10.60
CA PRO A 77 2.41 -14.87 11.46
C PRO A 77 1.53 -14.16 12.50
N LEU A 78 0.27 -13.87 12.16
CA LEU A 78 -0.70 -13.32 13.09
C LEU A 78 -0.94 -14.25 14.29
N HIS A 79 -1.22 -15.52 14.02
CA HIS A 79 -1.45 -16.53 15.05
C HIS A 79 -0.20 -16.73 15.93
N LYS A 80 0.97 -16.80 15.35
CA LYS A 80 2.24 -16.94 16.08
C LYS A 80 2.53 -15.77 17.01
N ASN A 81 2.14 -14.57 16.63
CA ASN A 81 2.39 -13.33 17.39
C ASN A 81 1.15 -12.87 18.18
N TRP A 82 0.11 -13.71 18.30
CA TRP A 82 -1.19 -13.35 18.90
C TRP A 82 -1.08 -12.71 20.27
N ARG A 83 -0.26 -13.28 21.15
CA ARG A 83 -0.06 -12.76 22.52
C ARG A 83 0.47 -11.32 22.49
N THR A 84 1.53 -11.06 21.75
CA THR A 84 2.10 -9.71 21.58
C THR A 84 1.10 -8.73 21.00
N LEU A 85 0.28 -9.18 20.06
CA LEU A 85 -0.76 -8.35 19.43
C LEU A 85 -1.86 -7.97 20.42
N VAL A 86 -2.34 -8.91 21.20
CA VAL A 86 -3.40 -8.65 22.20
C VAL A 86 -2.87 -7.76 23.34
N GLU A 87 -1.67 -8.01 23.83
CA GLU A 87 -1.03 -7.19 24.88
C GLU A 87 -0.83 -5.73 24.45
N ASN A 88 -0.65 -5.48 23.13
CA ASN A 88 -0.45 -4.15 22.57
C ASN A 88 -1.66 -3.63 21.76
N ALA A 89 -2.82 -4.28 21.85
CA ALA A 89 -3.97 -3.95 21.02
C ALA A 89 -4.45 -2.50 21.23
N LEU A 90 -4.55 -2.07 22.47
CA LEU A 90 -5.05 -0.72 22.78
C LEU A 90 -4.12 0.39 22.26
N PRO A 91 -2.81 0.40 22.56
CA PRO A 91 -1.88 1.36 21.96
C PRO A 91 -1.85 1.30 20.43
N ALA A 92 -1.94 0.09 19.84
CA ALA A 92 -1.96 -0.08 18.39
C ALA A 92 -3.23 0.52 17.76
N LEU A 93 -4.40 0.33 18.35
CA LEU A 93 -5.66 0.92 17.88
C LEU A 93 -5.64 2.45 17.97
N PHE A 94 -5.14 3.02 19.06
CA PHE A 94 -4.98 4.47 19.16
C PHE A 94 -3.99 5.01 18.13
N GLY A 95 -2.84 4.35 17.96
CA GLY A 95 -1.85 4.71 16.95
C GLY A 95 -2.41 4.63 15.52
N LEU A 96 -3.16 3.59 15.22
CA LEU A 96 -3.85 3.40 13.95
C LEU A 96 -4.89 4.50 13.71
N ALA A 97 -5.75 4.78 14.69
CA ALA A 97 -6.78 5.81 14.56
C ALA A 97 -6.15 7.19 14.36
N ALA A 98 -5.17 7.54 15.19
CA ALA A 98 -4.43 8.79 15.05
C ALA A 98 -3.70 8.89 13.70
N GLY A 99 -3.02 7.83 13.28
CA GLY A 99 -2.32 7.75 11.99
C GLY A 99 -3.26 7.88 10.79
N SER A 100 -4.37 7.13 10.79
CA SER A 100 -5.34 7.18 9.70
C SER A 100 -6.02 8.55 9.59
N LEU A 101 -6.49 9.11 10.69
CA LEU A 101 -7.14 10.42 10.71
C LEU A 101 -6.16 11.56 10.36
N SER A 102 -4.96 11.54 10.95
CA SER A 102 -3.97 12.58 10.67
C SER A 102 -3.53 12.58 9.20
N THR A 103 -3.31 11.42 8.59
CA THR A 103 -2.93 11.34 7.17
C THR A 103 -4.06 11.77 6.24
N LEU A 104 -5.33 11.45 6.59
CA LEU A 104 -6.50 11.87 5.84
C LEU A 104 -6.66 13.41 5.90
N ILE A 105 -6.69 13.95 7.12
CA ILE A 105 -6.87 15.39 7.34
C ILE A 105 -5.70 16.19 6.76
N ALA A 106 -4.45 15.75 7.01
CA ALA A 106 -3.27 16.44 6.48
C ALA A 106 -3.27 16.46 4.94
N ALA A 107 -3.64 15.36 4.30
CA ALA A 107 -3.72 15.32 2.84
C ALA A 107 -4.82 16.24 2.30
N ALA A 108 -6.00 16.22 2.91
CA ALA A 108 -7.10 17.09 2.52
C ALA A 108 -6.76 18.57 2.73
N CYS A 109 -6.24 18.94 3.91
CA CYS A 109 -5.85 20.31 4.21
C CYS A 109 -4.73 20.82 3.29
N LEU A 110 -3.71 20.00 3.02
CA LEU A 110 -2.62 20.37 2.12
C LEU A 110 -3.13 20.58 0.68
N ALA A 111 -3.97 19.66 0.19
CA ALA A 111 -4.57 19.79 -1.13
C ALA A 111 -5.47 21.02 -1.26
N LYS A 112 -6.24 21.33 -0.22
CA LYS A 112 -7.06 22.55 -0.15
C LYS A 112 -6.20 23.82 -0.10
N LEU A 113 -5.10 23.81 0.66
CA LEU A 113 -4.14 24.91 0.72
C LEU A 113 -3.49 25.20 -0.64
N LEU A 114 -3.26 24.14 -1.44
CA LEU A 114 -2.78 24.25 -2.82
C LEU A 114 -3.88 24.63 -3.83
N ALA A 115 -5.08 25.01 -3.35
CA ALA A 115 -6.23 25.40 -4.17
C ALA A 115 -6.64 24.34 -5.22
N LEU A 116 -6.46 23.05 -4.90
CA LEU A 116 -6.91 21.96 -5.77
C LEU A 116 -8.43 21.83 -5.75
N SER A 117 -9.01 21.29 -6.82
CA SER A 117 -10.47 21.12 -6.91
C SER A 117 -11.00 20.22 -5.79
N PRO A 118 -12.25 20.39 -5.34
CA PRO A 118 -12.85 19.57 -4.28
C PRO A 118 -12.77 18.07 -4.57
N ALA A 119 -12.97 17.66 -5.82
CA ALA A 119 -12.86 16.26 -6.23
C ALA A 119 -11.43 15.70 -6.04
N VAL A 120 -10.40 16.48 -6.33
CA VAL A 120 -9.00 16.09 -6.07
C VAL A 120 -8.72 16.01 -4.58
N VAL A 121 -9.20 17.00 -3.79
CA VAL A 121 -9.05 17.00 -2.32
C VAL A 121 -9.68 15.74 -1.72
N ALA A 122 -10.90 15.41 -2.11
CA ALA A 122 -11.59 14.21 -1.64
C ALA A 122 -10.85 12.93 -2.05
N SER A 123 -10.37 12.85 -3.29
CA SER A 123 -9.66 11.68 -3.81
C SER A 123 -8.33 11.43 -3.09
N ILE A 124 -7.54 12.49 -2.83
CA ILE A 124 -6.24 12.34 -2.16
C ILE A 124 -6.39 12.08 -0.66
N ALA A 125 -7.47 12.53 -0.04
CA ALA A 125 -7.72 12.31 1.37
C ALA A 125 -7.81 10.81 1.72
N ILE A 126 -8.40 10.01 0.83
CA ILE A 126 -8.60 8.57 1.01
C ILE A 126 -7.43 7.71 0.48
N LYS A 127 -6.27 8.31 0.20
CA LYS A 127 -5.09 7.68 -0.43
C LYS A 127 -4.46 6.53 0.37
N SER A 128 -4.77 6.39 1.66
CA SER A 128 -4.12 5.41 2.56
C SER A 128 -4.93 4.11 2.76
N VAL A 129 -6.01 3.91 2.00
CA VAL A 129 -6.71 2.63 1.92
C VAL A 129 -6.20 1.80 0.73
N THR A 130 -6.74 0.60 0.52
CA THR A 130 -6.41 -0.19 -0.69
C THR A 130 -7.11 0.36 -1.93
N ALA A 131 -6.53 0.17 -3.12
CA ALA A 131 -7.09 0.71 -4.35
C ALA A 131 -8.55 0.30 -4.62
N PRO A 132 -8.98 -0.96 -4.42
CA PRO A 132 -10.40 -1.31 -4.56
C PRO A 132 -11.31 -0.51 -3.63
N ILE A 133 -10.92 -0.35 -2.36
CA ILE A 133 -11.70 0.42 -1.38
C ILE A 133 -11.74 1.91 -1.75
N ALA A 134 -10.62 2.47 -2.21
CA ALA A 134 -10.58 3.86 -2.65
C ALA A 134 -11.49 4.13 -3.84
N ILE A 135 -11.56 3.20 -4.80
CA ILE A 135 -12.43 3.29 -5.98
C ILE A 135 -13.90 3.33 -5.55
N GLU A 136 -14.31 2.47 -4.62
CA GLU A 136 -15.69 2.41 -4.11
C GLU A 136 -16.03 3.59 -3.17
N LEU A 137 -15.06 4.05 -2.40
CA LEU A 137 -15.25 5.15 -1.45
C LEU A 137 -15.25 6.52 -2.13
N ALA A 138 -14.52 6.70 -3.23
CA ALA A 138 -14.36 7.97 -3.92
C ALA A 138 -15.70 8.62 -4.30
N PRO A 139 -16.68 7.94 -4.90
CA PRO A 139 -18.00 8.55 -5.18
C PRO A 139 -18.75 8.99 -3.92
N ILE A 140 -18.59 8.27 -2.81
CA ILE A 140 -19.26 8.57 -1.53
C ILE A 140 -18.75 9.87 -0.93
N VAL A 141 -17.45 10.17 -1.14
CA VAL A 141 -16.83 11.42 -0.67
C VAL A 141 -16.75 12.51 -1.75
N HIS A 142 -17.48 12.37 -2.86
CA HIS A 142 -17.47 13.27 -4.00
C HIS A 142 -16.10 13.42 -4.68
N GLY A 143 -15.25 12.38 -4.60
CA GLY A 143 -13.97 12.25 -5.29
C GLY A 143 -14.10 11.55 -6.63
N ASP A 144 -12.98 11.47 -7.37
CA ASP A 144 -12.86 10.73 -8.62
C ASP A 144 -12.20 9.36 -8.35
N PRO A 145 -12.84 8.23 -8.76
CA PRO A 145 -12.30 6.88 -8.54
C PRO A 145 -10.94 6.65 -9.18
N THR A 146 -10.68 7.23 -10.37
CA THR A 146 -9.42 7.04 -11.10
C THR A 146 -8.29 7.78 -10.38
N LEU A 147 -8.55 9.03 -9.95
CA LEU A 147 -7.60 9.80 -9.17
C LEU A 147 -7.32 9.14 -7.82
N ALA A 148 -8.36 8.67 -7.12
CA ALA A 148 -8.22 7.98 -5.86
C ALA A 148 -7.32 6.73 -5.99
N ALA A 149 -7.54 5.89 -7.00
CA ALA A 149 -6.69 4.74 -7.29
C ALA A 149 -5.23 5.16 -7.59
N GLY A 150 -5.04 6.23 -8.38
CA GLY A 150 -3.72 6.77 -8.66
C GLY A 150 -3.00 7.25 -7.41
N PHE A 151 -3.68 8.00 -6.53
CA PHE A 151 -3.11 8.49 -5.27
C PHE A 151 -2.80 7.35 -4.28
N VAL A 152 -3.62 6.30 -4.25
CA VAL A 152 -3.33 5.09 -3.45
C VAL A 152 -2.03 4.43 -3.92
N ILE A 153 -1.88 4.19 -5.21
CA ILE A 153 -0.68 3.57 -5.78
C ILE A 153 0.57 4.41 -5.48
N ALA A 154 0.48 5.72 -5.73
CA ALA A 154 1.58 6.66 -5.46
C ALA A 154 1.95 6.69 -3.96
N THR A 155 0.95 6.76 -3.07
CA THR A 155 1.16 6.77 -1.61
C THR A 155 1.82 5.49 -1.13
N GLY A 156 1.35 4.34 -1.59
CA GLY A 156 1.95 3.06 -1.25
C GLY A 156 3.40 2.97 -1.68
N MET A 157 3.70 3.39 -2.92
CA MET A 157 5.05 3.37 -3.48
C MET A 157 5.99 4.32 -2.72
N ILE A 158 5.59 5.56 -2.49
CA ILE A 158 6.37 6.55 -1.73
C ILE A 158 6.59 6.08 -0.29
N GLY A 159 5.54 5.53 0.35
CA GLY A 159 5.63 5.04 1.71
C GLY A 159 6.57 3.84 1.87
N VAL A 160 6.60 2.92 0.90
CA VAL A 160 7.55 1.80 0.89
C VAL A 160 8.99 2.27 0.66
N MET A 161 9.17 3.28 -0.18
CA MET A 161 10.50 3.85 -0.46
C MET A 161 11.05 4.63 0.72
N LEU A 162 10.27 5.57 1.23
CA LEU A 162 10.72 6.54 2.22
C LEU A 162 10.41 6.13 3.66
N GLY A 163 9.35 5.35 3.90
CA GLY A 163 8.89 4.98 5.24
C GLY A 163 9.97 4.32 6.10
N PRO A 164 10.60 3.22 5.66
CA PRO A 164 11.67 2.58 6.41
C PRO A 164 12.86 3.50 6.69
N TRP A 165 13.24 4.30 5.69
CA TRP A 165 14.32 5.27 5.81
C TRP A 165 14.00 6.36 6.83
N LEU A 166 12.80 6.97 6.74
CA LEU A 166 12.33 7.98 7.70
C LEU A 166 12.24 7.42 9.11
N MET A 167 11.68 6.22 9.29
CA MET A 167 11.59 5.57 10.60
C MET A 167 12.97 5.32 11.20
N ASN A 168 13.96 4.94 10.39
CA ASN A 168 15.35 4.79 10.84
C ASN A 168 15.97 6.13 11.24
N LEU A 169 15.71 7.19 10.45
CA LEU A 169 16.23 8.55 10.70
C LEU A 169 15.72 9.11 12.04
N VAL A 170 14.43 8.89 12.34
CA VAL A 170 13.82 9.35 13.61
C VAL A 170 13.93 8.33 14.74
N GLY A 171 14.66 7.22 14.55
CA GLY A 171 14.94 6.22 15.58
C GLY A 171 13.78 5.29 15.92
N ILE A 172 12.76 5.16 15.08
CA ILE A 172 11.65 4.20 15.28
C ILE A 172 12.13 2.80 14.90
N ARG A 173 12.48 2.01 15.92
CA ARG A 173 13.02 0.64 15.77
C ARG A 173 12.06 -0.45 16.24
N ALA A 174 11.04 -0.12 17.04
CA ALA A 174 10.09 -1.09 17.57
C ALA A 174 9.32 -1.79 16.44
N PRO A 175 9.38 -3.14 16.34
CA PRO A 175 8.75 -3.89 15.25
C PRO A 175 7.26 -3.61 15.10
N LEU A 176 6.54 -3.52 16.21
CA LEU A 176 5.11 -3.23 16.24
C LEU A 176 4.80 -1.84 15.64
N ALA A 177 5.55 -0.81 16.03
CA ALA A 177 5.36 0.55 15.52
C ALA A 177 5.64 0.65 14.02
N ARG A 178 6.68 -0.04 13.53
CA ARG A 178 7.04 -0.08 12.12
C ARG A 178 5.97 -0.77 11.28
N GLY A 179 5.50 -1.95 11.73
CA GLY A 179 4.40 -2.66 11.07
C GLY A 179 3.13 -1.83 11.03
N LEU A 180 2.77 -1.21 12.16
CA LEU A 180 1.60 -0.34 12.27
C LEU A 180 1.67 0.83 11.27
N ALA A 181 2.80 1.54 11.23
CA ALA A 181 2.99 2.68 10.33
C ALA A 181 2.91 2.28 8.84
N LEU A 182 3.61 1.21 8.45
CA LEU A 182 3.63 0.74 7.06
C LEU A 182 2.25 0.23 6.61
N GLY A 183 1.56 -0.52 7.46
CA GLY A 183 0.21 -1.03 7.14
C GLY A 183 -0.84 0.07 7.06
N THR A 184 -0.82 1.02 8.00
CA THR A 184 -1.81 2.10 8.08
C THR A 184 -1.68 3.10 6.93
N ILE A 185 -0.46 3.45 6.51
CA ILE A 185 -0.23 4.52 5.52
C ILE A 185 -0.06 3.95 4.12
N SER A 186 0.68 2.85 3.99
CA SER A 186 1.08 2.28 2.69
C SER A 186 0.32 0.99 2.34
N HIS A 187 -0.72 0.69 3.08
CA HIS A 187 -1.68 -0.41 2.84
C HIS A 187 -0.99 -1.73 2.42
N GLY A 188 -1.41 -2.37 1.30
CA GLY A 188 -0.85 -3.65 0.84
C GLY A 188 0.64 -3.58 0.46
N GLN A 189 1.10 -2.48 -0.13
CA GLN A 189 2.52 -2.29 -0.45
C GLN A 189 3.35 -2.17 0.84
N GLY A 190 2.87 -1.40 1.82
CA GLY A 190 3.49 -1.29 3.13
C GLY A 190 3.52 -2.62 3.89
N THR A 191 2.45 -3.42 3.80
CA THR A 191 2.40 -4.76 4.39
C THR A 191 3.44 -5.69 3.76
N ALA A 192 3.60 -5.66 2.44
CA ALA A 192 4.63 -6.41 1.75
C ALA A 192 6.05 -6.00 2.19
N GLN A 193 6.30 -4.70 2.38
CA GLN A 193 7.56 -4.20 2.92
C GLN A 193 7.76 -4.63 4.37
N ALA A 194 6.73 -4.55 5.21
CA ALA A 194 6.80 -4.95 6.61
C ALA A 194 7.15 -6.44 6.79
N ILE A 195 6.64 -7.33 5.91
CA ILE A 195 7.01 -8.75 5.89
C ILE A 195 8.51 -8.93 5.63
N HIS A 196 9.12 -8.09 4.81
CA HIS A 196 10.57 -8.13 4.58
C HIS A 196 11.38 -7.65 5.78
N GLU A 197 10.81 -6.78 6.62
CA GLU A 197 11.46 -6.33 7.86
C GLU A 197 11.37 -7.38 8.98
N GLY A 198 10.30 -8.18 9.02
CA GLY A 198 10.13 -9.27 9.98
C GLY A 198 8.71 -9.79 10.10
N GLU A 199 8.59 -10.94 10.77
CA GLU A 199 7.32 -11.65 10.91
C GLU A 199 6.28 -10.84 11.72
N LEU A 200 6.69 -10.22 12.83
CA LEU A 200 5.82 -9.39 13.66
C LEU A 200 5.38 -8.11 12.92
N GLN A 201 6.32 -7.45 12.24
CA GLN A 201 6.02 -6.27 11.42
C GLN A 201 4.97 -6.58 10.36
N GLY A 202 5.14 -7.72 9.64
CA GLY A 202 4.20 -8.18 8.62
C GLY A 202 2.81 -8.47 9.18
N ALA A 203 2.73 -9.17 10.32
CA ALA A 203 1.47 -9.48 11.00
C ALA A 203 0.71 -8.21 11.41
N VAL A 204 1.42 -7.29 12.07
CA VAL A 204 0.87 -6.00 12.51
C VAL A 204 0.40 -5.16 11.32
N ALA A 205 1.21 -5.09 10.25
CA ALA A 205 0.87 -4.32 9.06
C ALA A 205 -0.38 -4.86 8.34
N GLY A 206 -0.55 -6.18 8.29
CA GLY A 206 -1.74 -6.80 7.71
C GLY A 206 -3.03 -6.42 8.46
N ILE A 207 -3.00 -6.45 9.80
CA ILE A 207 -4.13 -6.00 10.63
C ILE A 207 -4.36 -4.50 10.44
N ALA A 208 -3.29 -3.71 10.53
CA ALA A 208 -3.36 -2.27 10.43
C ALA A 208 -3.96 -1.81 9.09
N MET A 209 -3.57 -2.45 7.99
CA MET A 209 -4.15 -2.21 6.67
C MET A 209 -5.67 -2.41 6.65
N GLY A 210 -6.14 -3.54 7.20
CA GLY A 210 -7.57 -3.85 7.23
C GLY A 210 -8.36 -2.88 8.11
N LEU A 211 -7.89 -2.64 9.33
CA LEU A 211 -8.54 -1.73 10.28
C LEU A 211 -8.49 -0.27 9.82
N ALA A 212 -7.39 0.19 9.22
CA ALA A 212 -7.28 1.52 8.65
C ALA A 212 -8.29 1.74 7.50
N ALA A 213 -8.50 0.71 6.68
CA ALA A 213 -9.50 0.73 5.63
C ALA A 213 -10.92 0.88 6.19
N VAL A 214 -11.28 0.09 7.21
CA VAL A 214 -12.58 0.20 7.90
C VAL A 214 -12.74 1.59 8.53
N LEU A 215 -11.73 2.05 9.27
CA LEU A 215 -11.77 3.36 9.93
C LEU A 215 -11.93 4.50 8.92
N THR A 216 -11.15 4.48 7.84
CA THR A 216 -11.22 5.50 6.79
C THR A 216 -12.56 5.47 6.06
N SER A 217 -13.13 4.29 5.82
CA SER A 217 -14.45 4.17 5.19
C SER A 217 -15.58 4.73 6.06
N LEU A 218 -15.49 4.57 7.38
CA LEU A 218 -16.49 5.07 8.31
C LEU A 218 -16.28 6.55 8.65
N ALA A 219 -15.06 6.95 8.98
CA ALA A 219 -14.75 8.30 9.43
C ALA A 219 -14.45 9.28 8.28
N GLY A 220 -14.03 8.77 7.12
CA GLY A 220 -13.61 9.61 5.98
C GLY A 220 -14.68 10.56 5.48
N PRO A 221 -15.91 10.12 5.20
CA PRO A 221 -16.98 11.02 4.76
C PRO A 221 -17.26 12.15 5.76
N PHE A 222 -17.29 11.80 7.06
CA PHE A 222 -17.49 12.81 8.12
C PHE A 222 -16.29 13.75 8.25
N ALA A 223 -15.06 13.23 8.28
CA ALA A 223 -13.86 14.07 8.40
C ALA A 223 -13.70 15.02 7.20
N LEU A 224 -14.06 14.57 6.00
CA LEU A 224 -14.02 15.41 4.79
C LEU A 224 -15.09 16.48 4.78
N SER A 225 -16.30 16.23 5.30
CA SER A 225 -17.34 17.25 5.41
C SER A 225 -16.95 18.43 6.32
N LEU A 226 -15.96 18.24 7.21
CA LEU A 226 -15.42 19.32 8.04
C LEU A 226 -14.31 20.12 7.34
N VAL A 227 -13.70 19.55 6.30
CA VAL A 227 -12.59 20.17 5.57
C VAL A 227 -13.05 20.83 4.27
N LEU A 228 -13.98 20.21 3.54
CA LEU A 228 -14.52 20.70 2.27
C LEU A 228 -15.57 21.76 2.47
#